data_68908339c945aaf208b3471b54274bed
#
_entry.id   68908339c945aaf208b3471b54274bed
#
_cell.length_a   1.000
_cell.length_b   1.000
_cell.length_c   1.000
_cell.angle_alpha   90.00
_cell.angle_beta   90.00
_cell.angle_gamma   90.00
#
_symmetry.space_group_name_H-M   'P 1'
#
loop_
_entity.id
_entity.type
_entity.pdbx_description
1 polymer ?
#
loop_
_entity_poly.entity_id
_entity_poly.type
_entity_poly.pdbx_seq_one_letter_code
_entity_poly.pdbx_strand_id
1 'polypeptide(L)'
;MSSLIGTLFSGSTGESADKAIAYNATNGAAATAQAYFSAALAATTPEVRAFLTGYCTQSLTGHETMMNYMIQKNWVNPYDQPDNQLSRVVQESTSTTTTH
;
A
#
# COMPACT_ATOMS: atom_id res chain seq x y z
N MET A 1 -0.97 -20.28 -15.88
CA MET A 1 -0.84 -18.87 -15.43
C MET A 1 -2.10 -18.05 -15.73
N SER A 2 -2.49 -18.01 -17.01
CA SER A 2 -3.70 -17.23 -17.37
C SER A 2 -4.96 -17.81 -16.72
N SER A 3 -5.05 -19.13 -16.54
CA SER A 3 -6.19 -19.74 -15.89
C SER A 3 -6.27 -19.40 -14.41
N LEU A 4 -5.12 -19.26 -13.73
CA LEU A 4 -5.07 -18.85 -12.34
C LEU A 4 -5.55 -17.40 -12.18
N ILE A 5 -5.07 -16.51 -13.04
CA ILE A 5 -5.48 -15.12 -13.04
C ILE A 5 -6.99 -15.01 -13.32
N GLY A 6 -7.48 -15.77 -14.32
CA GLY A 6 -8.90 -15.82 -14.64
C GLY A 6 -9.73 -16.30 -13.46
N THR A 7 -9.26 -17.31 -12.74
CA THR A 7 -9.96 -17.83 -11.57
C THR A 7 -10.02 -16.78 -10.45
N LEU A 8 -8.92 -16.06 -10.23
CA LEU A 8 -8.89 -15.01 -9.22
C LEU A 8 -9.87 -13.88 -9.55
N PHE A 9 -9.96 -13.48 -10.80
CA PHE A 9 -10.86 -12.40 -11.21
C PHE A 9 -12.29 -12.85 -11.34
N SER A 10 -12.55 -14.09 -11.72
CA SER A 10 -13.91 -14.60 -11.82
C SER A 10 -14.55 -14.87 -10.46
N GLY A 11 -13.73 -15.12 -9.43
CA GLY A 11 -14.20 -15.29 -8.05
C GLY A 11 -14.54 -13.98 -7.36
N SER A 12 -14.11 -12.85 -7.94
CA SER A 12 -14.40 -11.51 -7.42
C SER A 12 -15.14 -10.74 -8.50
N THR A 13 -16.26 -10.13 -8.13
CA THR A 13 -17.07 -9.38 -9.10
C THR A 13 -16.84 -7.88 -8.92
N GLY A 14 -16.47 -7.20 -10.01
CA GLY A 14 -16.51 -5.75 -10.14
C GLY A 14 -15.75 -5.02 -9.05
N GLU A 15 -16.51 -4.36 -8.20
CA GLU A 15 -15.96 -3.49 -7.16
C GLU A 15 -15.06 -4.23 -6.17
N SER A 16 -15.38 -5.47 -5.84
CA SER A 16 -14.61 -6.26 -4.90
C SER A 16 -13.19 -6.53 -5.43
N ALA A 17 -13.08 -6.84 -6.72
CA ALA A 17 -11.78 -7.06 -7.36
C ALA A 17 -10.99 -5.75 -7.44
N ASP A 18 -11.65 -4.66 -7.83
CA ASP A 18 -11.01 -3.35 -7.93
C ASP A 18 -10.50 -2.89 -6.58
N LYS A 19 -11.26 -3.09 -5.53
CA LYS A 19 -10.86 -2.73 -4.17
C LYS A 19 -9.64 -3.51 -3.72
N ALA A 20 -9.61 -4.81 -3.98
CA ALA A 20 -8.48 -5.66 -3.62
C ALA A 20 -7.22 -5.22 -4.35
N ILE A 21 -7.33 -4.93 -5.64
CA ILE A 21 -6.19 -4.46 -6.45
C ILE A 21 -5.68 -3.12 -5.92
N ALA A 22 -6.59 -2.19 -5.60
CA ALA A 22 -6.21 -0.88 -5.09
C ALA A 22 -5.50 -0.98 -3.75
N TYR A 23 -6.00 -1.79 -2.83
CA TYR A 23 -5.35 -2.00 -1.53
C TYR A 23 -3.98 -2.64 -1.69
N ASN A 24 -3.85 -3.64 -2.55
CA ASN A 24 -2.56 -4.27 -2.80
C ASN A 24 -1.56 -3.32 -3.42
N ALA A 25 -1.98 -2.50 -4.38
CA ALA A 25 -1.13 -1.49 -5.01
C ALA A 25 -0.67 -0.45 -3.99
N THR A 26 -1.57 -0.01 -3.12
CA THR A 26 -1.25 0.97 -2.07
C THR A 26 -0.24 0.39 -1.08
N ASN A 27 -0.46 -0.83 -0.62
CA ASN A 27 0.46 -1.49 0.30
C ASN A 27 1.81 -1.76 -0.34
N GLY A 28 1.83 -2.12 -1.61
CA GLY A 28 3.07 -2.32 -2.36
C GLY A 28 3.86 -1.03 -2.50
N ALA A 29 3.19 0.08 -2.79
CA ALA A 29 3.84 1.39 -2.88
C ALA A 29 4.40 1.81 -1.52
N ALA A 30 3.69 1.56 -0.44
CA ALA A 30 4.16 1.87 0.91
C ALA A 30 5.41 1.06 1.25
N ALA A 31 5.39 -0.24 0.98
CA ALA A 31 6.54 -1.12 1.24
C ALA A 31 7.75 -0.70 0.41
N THR A 32 7.54 -0.34 -0.85
CA THR A 32 8.59 0.12 -1.75
C THR A 32 9.20 1.43 -1.25
N ALA A 33 8.38 2.38 -0.82
CA ALA A 33 8.86 3.64 -0.26
C ALA A 33 9.72 3.41 0.97
N GLN A 34 9.28 2.53 1.86
CA GLN A 34 10.03 2.18 3.08
C GLN A 34 11.37 1.54 2.75
N ALA A 35 11.40 0.65 1.76
CA ALA A 35 12.63 -0.01 1.33
C ALA A 35 13.63 1.01 0.75
N TYR A 36 13.17 1.93 -0.09
CA TYR A 36 14.05 2.97 -0.64
C TYR A 36 14.53 3.92 0.44
N PHE A 37 13.67 4.28 1.39
CA PHE A 37 14.05 5.13 2.52
C PHE A 37 15.17 4.48 3.35
N SER A 38 14.99 3.21 3.68
CA SER A 38 16.01 2.46 4.46
C SER A 38 17.31 2.36 3.69
N ALA A 39 17.25 2.09 2.39
CA ALA A 39 18.43 2.03 1.54
C ALA A 39 19.13 3.39 1.46
N ALA A 40 18.37 4.47 1.39
CA ALA A 40 18.93 5.83 1.37
C ALA A 40 19.70 6.13 2.66
N LEU A 41 19.19 5.69 3.81
CA LEU A 41 19.88 5.87 5.08
C LEU A 41 21.20 5.08 5.13
N ALA A 42 21.26 3.94 4.45
CA ALA A 42 22.44 3.10 4.40
C ALA A 42 23.44 3.53 3.32
N ALA A 43 23.04 4.41 2.40
CA ALA A 43 23.89 4.82 1.29
C ALA A 43 25.10 5.60 1.79
N THR A 44 26.28 5.26 1.26
CA THR A 44 27.52 5.87 1.69
C THR A 44 27.94 7.05 0.84
N THR A 45 27.34 7.24 -0.33
CA THR A 45 27.65 8.36 -1.21
C THR A 45 26.42 9.24 -1.42
N PRO A 46 26.64 10.57 -1.61
CA PRO A 46 25.51 11.48 -1.87
C PRO A 46 24.77 11.14 -3.17
N GLU A 47 25.46 10.65 -4.18
CA GLU A 47 24.89 10.32 -5.47
C GLU A 47 23.89 9.16 -5.34
N VAL A 48 24.28 8.10 -4.66
CA VAL A 48 23.41 6.95 -4.44
C VAL A 48 22.24 7.34 -3.54
N ARG A 49 22.51 8.14 -2.50
CA ARG A 49 21.44 8.61 -1.62
C ARG A 49 20.41 9.43 -2.37
N ALA A 50 20.85 10.30 -3.28
CA ALA A 50 19.95 11.12 -4.08
C ALA A 50 19.06 10.25 -4.99
N PHE A 51 19.64 9.22 -5.62
CA PHE A 51 18.91 8.26 -6.43
C PHE A 51 17.81 7.57 -5.63
N LEU A 52 18.18 7.05 -4.47
CA LEU A 52 17.23 6.30 -3.63
C LEU A 52 16.15 7.21 -3.06
N THR A 53 16.50 8.44 -2.71
CA THR A 53 15.53 9.43 -2.26
C THR A 53 14.53 9.77 -3.37
N GLY A 54 15.01 9.87 -4.61
CA GLY A 54 14.14 10.10 -5.77
C GLY A 54 13.13 8.97 -5.97
N TYR A 55 13.58 7.73 -5.89
CA TYR A 55 12.70 6.57 -6.01
C TYR A 55 11.72 6.48 -4.85
N CYS A 56 12.17 6.82 -3.63
CA CYS A 56 11.29 6.89 -2.48
C CYS A 56 10.15 7.90 -2.72
N THR A 57 10.49 9.08 -3.22
CA THR A 57 9.52 10.12 -3.55
C THR A 57 8.52 9.64 -4.61
N GLN A 58 9.00 8.96 -5.65
CA GLN A 58 8.13 8.41 -6.68
C GLN A 58 7.14 7.39 -6.10
N SER A 59 7.62 6.55 -5.19
CA SER A 59 6.76 5.56 -4.52
C SER A 59 5.71 6.21 -3.65
N LEU A 60 6.06 7.31 -2.97
CA LEU A 60 5.11 8.09 -2.19
C LEU A 60 4.05 8.74 -3.08
N THR A 61 4.45 9.24 -4.24
CA THR A 61 3.51 9.81 -5.20
C THR A 61 2.53 8.75 -5.71
N GLY A 62 3.03 7.55 -6.01
CA GLY A 62 2.17 6.43 -6.39
C GLY A 62 1.20 6.04 -5.28
N HIS A 63 1.69 6.01 -4.05
CA HIS A 63 0.86 5.73 -2.88
C HIS A 63 -0.26 6.78 -2.73
N GLU A 64 0.08 8.05 -2.87
CA GLU A 64 -0.90 9.14 -2.80
C GLU A 64 -1.96 9.02 -3.88
N THR A 65 -1.56 8.69 -5.11
CA THR A 65 -2.49 8.50 -6.21
C THR A 65 -3.50 7.39 -5.91
N MET A 66 -3.02 6.27 -5.40
CA MET A 66 -3.90 5.15 -5.05
C MET A 66 -4.78 5.49 -3.86
N MET A 67 -4.25 6.21 -2.87
CA MET A 67 -5.02 6.64 -1.71
C MET A 67 -6.16 7.56 -2.14
N ASN A 68 -5.88 8.52 -3.01
CA ASN A 68 -6.90 9.43 -3.53
C ASN A 68 -7.98 8.68 -4.31
N TYR A 69 -7.59 7.68 -5.08
CA TYR A 69 -8.53 6.83 -5.79
C TYR A 69 -9.46 6.11 -4.82
N MET A 70 -8.90 5.52 -3.76
CA MET A 70 -9.70 4.81 -2.77
C MET A 70 -10.63 5.74 -1.99
N ILE A 71 -10.20 6.97 -1.74
CA ILE A 71 -11.03 7.99 -1.10
C ILE A 71 -12.22 8.34 -2.01
N GLN A 72 -11.97 8.53 -3.31
CA GLN A 72 -13.04 8.83 -4.27
C GLN A 72 -14.07 7.70 -4.37
N LYS A 73 -13.62 6.47 -4.17
CA LYS A 73 -14.51 5.30 -4.20
C LYS A 73 -15.19 5.07 -2.85
N ASN A 74 -14.93 5.89 -1.85
CA ASN A 74 -15.45 5.75 -0.48
C ASN A 74 -14.99 4.45 0.20
N TRP A 75 -13.85 3.92 -0.22
CA TRP A 75 -13.25 2.75 0.43
C TRP A 75 -12.40 3.13 1.64
N VAL A 76 -11.97 4.39 1.70
CA VAL A 76 -11.18 4.95 2.80
C VAL A 76 -11.78 6.31 3.17
N ASN A 77 -11.93 6.56 4.46
CA ASN A 77 -12.43 7.84 4.96
C ASN A 77 -11.23 8.74 5.31
N PRO A 78 -11.01 9.85 4.56
CA PRO A 78 -9.88 10.73 4.83
C PRO A 78 -10.00 11.51 6.14
N TYR A 79 -11.20 11.58 6.69
CA TYR A 79 -11.47 12.33 7.92
C TYR A 79 -11.52 11.43 9.16
N ASP A 80 -11.14 10.16 9.02
CA ASP A 80 -10.99 9.26 10.15
C ASP A 80 -9.89 9.80 11.05
N GLN A 81 -10.14 9.80 12.37
CA GLN A 81 -9.14 10.30 13.31
C GLN A 81 -7.96 9.33 13.38
N PRO A 82 -6.74 9.86 13.55
CA PRO A 82 -5.55 9.01 13.55
C PRO A 82 -5.57 7.90 14.61
N ASP A 83 -6.14 8.17 15.79
CA ASP A 83 -6.26 7.17 16.85
C ASP A 83 -7.21 6.04 16.45
N ASN A 84 -8.29 6.33 15.73
CA ASN A 84 -9.20 5.32 15.21
C ASN A 84 -8.52 4.48 14.14
N GLN A 85 -7.73 5.10 13.28
CA GLN A 85 -6.97 4.39 12.25
C GLN A 85 -5.95 3.46 12.89
N LEU A 86 -5.24 3.94 13.91
CA LEU A 86 -4.26 3.14 14.63
C LEU A 86 -4.92 1.95 15.32
N SER A 87 -6.04 2.18 15.99
CA SER A 87 -6.79 1.11 16.67
C SER A 87 -7.21 0.03 15.68
N ARG A 88 -7.67 0.43 14.51
CA ARG A 88 -8.08 -0.50 13.46
C ARG A 88 -6.90 -1.36 12.98
N VAL A 89 -5.75 -0.73 12.75
CA VAL A 89 -4.54 -1.44 12.32
C VAL A 89 -4.09 -2.43 13.40
N VAL A 90 -4.11 -2.02 14.66
CA VAL A 90 -3.74 -2.90 15.78
C VAL A 90 -4.70 -4.09 15.87
N GLN A 91 -6.00 -3.85 15.72
CA GLN A 91 -7.00 -4.93 15.76
C GLN A 91 -6.79 -5.91 14.60
N GLU A 92 -6.54 -5.41 13.42
CA GLU A 92 -6.28 -6.26 12.25
C GLU A 92 -5.03 -7.11 12.46
N SER A 93 -3.97 -6.52 12.98
CA SER A 93 -2.72 -7.22 13.27
C SER A 93 -2.92 -8.31 14.32
N THR A 94 -3.66 -8.00 15.39
CA THR A 94 -3.98 -8.94 16.45
C THR A 94 -4.83 -10.09 15.92
N SER A 95 -5.84 -9.78 15.14
CA SER A 95 -6.71 -10.77 14.52
C SER A 95 -5.91 -11.73 13.64
N THR A 96 -4.97 -11.20 12.86
CA THR A 96 -4.11 -12.01 12.00
C THR A 96 -3.21 -12.93 12.80
N THR A 97 -2.69 -12.45 13.94
CA THR A 97 -1.80 -13.24 14.81
C THR A 97 -2.55 -14.34 15.56
N THR A 98 -3.79 -14.09 15.96
CA THR A 98 -4.56 -15.05 16.76
C THR A 98 -5.20 -16.15 15.92
N THR A 99 -5.24 -16.03 14.60
CA THR A 99 -5.76 -17.07 13.72
C THR A 99 -4.77 -18.19 13.45
N HIS A 100 -3.60 -18.09 13.99
CA HIS A 100 -2.56 -19.15 13.91
C HIS A 100 -2.47 -19.91 15.24
#